data_5ec3f6fe01b92a0e13a3e97b97648994
#
_entry.id   5ec3f6fe01b92a0e13a3e97b97648994
#
_cell.length_a   1.000
_cell.length_b   1.000
_cell.length_c   1.000
_cell.angle_alpha   90.00
_cell.angle_beta   90.00
_cell.angle_gamma   90.00
#
_symmetry.space_group_name_H-M   'P 1'
#
loop_
_entity.id
_entity.type
_entity.pdbx_description
1 polymer ?
#
loop_
_entity_poly.entity_id
_entity_poly.type
_entity_poly.pdbx_seq_one_letter_code
_entity_poly.pdbx_strand_id
1 'polypeptide(L)'
;MSGFITAIPTGITAFTATNLDDLAILTLLFSQVNATFRRRHIVMGQYLGFSTLVVASLAGFLGGLVLPSHWIGLLGFAPIAVGLNSLLNPDSDSPEEMQEETDLSKPFPFARFLSPHTFSVASITIANGSDNVSIYMPLFANSALESLLAIIGVFLSLVGVWCYATYKLASHTKSGYDRHPTD
;
A
#
# COMPACT_ATOMS: atom_id res chain seq x y z
N MET A 1 1.28 -1.72 -28.72
CA MET A 1 0.75 -2.99 -28.16
C MET A 1 1.74 -3.75 -27.28
N SER A 2 3.04 -3.62 -27.48
CA SER A 2 4.07 -4.25 -26.62
C SER A 2 4.08 -3.71 -25.18
N GLY A 3 3.78 -2.43 -24.98
CA GLY A 3 3.77 -1.82 -23.65
C GLY A 3 2.73 -2.41 -22.68
N PHE A 4 1.54 -2.78 -23.16
CA PHE A 4 0.52 -3.43 -22.34
C PHE A 4 0.91 -4.84 -21.89
N ILE A 5 1.56 -5.60 -22.77
CA ILE A 5 1.96 -6.99 -22.49
C ILE A 5 2.99 -7.03 -21.35
N THR A 6 3.87 -6.04 -21.28
CA THR A 6 4.87 -5.94 -20.23
C THR A 6 4.34 -5.25 -18.96
N ALA A 7 3.40 -4.30 -19.10
CA ALA A 7 2.86 -3.54 -17.98
C ALA A 7 2.11 -4.41 -16.96
N ILE A 8 1.32 -5.39 -17.43
CA ILE A 8 0.54 -6.26 -16.55
C ILE A 8 1.44 -7.11 -15.64
N PRO A 9 2.38 -7.92 -16.15
CA PRO A 9 3.27 -8.70 -15.28
C PRO A 9 4.14 -7.81 -14.39
N THR A 10 4.61 -6.67 -14.90
CA THR A 10 5.35 -5.70 -14.09
C THR A 10 4.52 -5.17 -12.93
N GLY A 11 3.27 -4.79 -13.18
CA GLY A 11 2.35 -4.34 -12.13
C GLY A 11 2.07 -5.43 -11.11
N ILE A 12 1.79 -6.66 -11.54
CA ILE A 12 1.57 -7.79 -10.62
C ILE A 12 2.80 -8.04 -9.75
N THR A 13 3.99 -8.07 -10.35
CA THR A 13 5.23 -8.32 -9.61
C THR A 13 5.54 -7.21 -8.63
N ALA A 14 5.45 -5.95 -9.06
CA ALA A 14 5.70 -4.80 -8.21
C ALA A 14 4.73 -4.77 -7.03
N PHE A 15 3.42 -4.90 -7.28
CA PHE A 15 2.41 -4.93 -6.23
C PHE A 15 2.64 -6.07 -5.24
N THR A 16 2.85 -7.29 -5.73
CA THR A 16 3.02 -8.45 -4.88
C THR A 16 4.29 -8.32 -4.02
N ALA A 17 5.38 -7.83 -4.60
CA ALA A 17 6.63 -7.67 -3.88
C ALA A 17 6.55 -6.63 -2.74
N THR A 18 5.73 -5.60 -2.93
CA THR A 18 5.64 -4.47 -1.98
C THR A 18 4.49 -4.57 -0.98
N ASN A 19 3.49 -5.44 -1.20
CA ASN A 19 2.28 -5.50 -0.37
C ASN A 19 2.06 -6.87 0.29
N LEU A 20 3.12 -7.69 0.46
CA LEU A 20 3.00 -8.97 1.16
C LEU A 20 2.70 -8.79 2.65
N ASP A 21 3.26 -7.80 3.27
CA ASP A 21 3.05 -7.40 4.66
C ASP A 21 1.61 -6.90 4.91
N ASP A 22 1.01 -6.24 3.93
CA ASP A 22 -0.41 -5.85 3.96
C ASP A 22 -1.35 -7.04 4.23
N LEU A 23 -0.99 -8.25 3.79
CA LEU A 23 -1.78 -9.45 4.07
C LEU A 23 -1.92 -9.71 5.58
N ALA A 24 -0.84 -9.53 6.33
CA ALA A 24 -0.85 -9.72 7.78
C ALA A 24 -1.70 -8.65 8.47
N ILE A 25 -1.48 -7.38 8.11
CA ILE A 25 -2.22 -6.23 8.67
C ILE A 25 -3.71 -6.33 8.35
N LEU A 26 -4.07 -6.59 7.10
CA LEU A 26 -5.46 -6.74 6.67
C LEU A 26 -6.13 -7.94 7.36
N THR A 27 -5.43 -9.07 7.52
CA THR A 27 -5.96 -10.23 8.23
C THR A 27 -6.27 -9.87 9.68
N LEU A 28 -5.38 -9.13 10.34
CA LEU A 28 -5.59 -8.62 11.70
C LEU A 28 -6.80 -7.68 11.76
N LEU A 29 -6.91 -6.73 10.83
CA LEU A 29 -8.04 -5.80 10.76
C LEU A 29 -9.36 -6.54 10.52
N PHE A 30 -9.41 -7.50 9.61
CA PHE A 30 -10.61 -8.30 9.36
C PHE A 30 -10.97 -9.21 10.54
N SER A 31 -10.01 -9.63 11.36
CA SER A 31 -10.28 -10.39 12.58
C SER A 31 -10.98 -9.55 13.66
N GLN A 32 -10.79 -8.22 13.65
CA GLN A 32 -11.37 -7.27 14.60
C GLN A 32 -12.78 -6.77 14.20
N VAL A 33 -13.32 -7.25 13.08
CA VAL A 33 -14.66 -6.85 12.60
C VAL A 33 -15.72 -7.14 13.66
N ASN A 34 -16.53 -6.11 13.99
CA ASN A 34 -17.61 -6.12 14.96
C ASN A 34 -18.80 -5.24 14.50
N ALA A 35 -19.75 -4.94 15.38
CA ALA A 35 -20.95 -4.17 15.05
C ALA A 35 -20.64 -2.73 14.59
N THR A 36 -19.61 -2.10 15.14
CA THR A 36 -19.18 -0.73 14.85
C THR A 36 -18.10 -0.68 13.77
N PHE A 37 -17.10 -1.56 13.85
CA PHE A 37 -16.01 -1.69 12.88
C PHE A 37 -16.37 -2.74 11.82
N ARG A 38 -16.93 -2.29 10.70
CA ARG A 38 -17.48 -3.16 9.63
C ARG A 38 -16.46 -3.38 8.52
N ARG A 39 -16.58 -4.50 7.82
CA ARG A 39 -15.76 -4.87 6.64
C ARG A 39 -15.64 -3.73 5.61
N ARG A 40 -16.71 -2.99 5.35
CA ARG A 40 -16.70 -1.86 4.42
C ARG A 40 -15.70 -0.76 4.82
N HIS A 41 -15.49 -0.55 6.13
CA HIS A 41 -14.54 0.46 6.61
C HIS A 41 -13.11 0.04 6.28
N ILE A 42 -12.80 -1.27 6.36
CA ILE A 42 -11.49 -1.81 6.00
C ILE A 42 -11.25 -1.69 4.51
N VAL A 43 -12.19 -2.16 3.68
CA VAL A 43 -12.05 -2.10 2.22
C VAL A 43 -11.94 -0.66 1.73
N MET A 44 -12.82 0.24 2.19
CA MET A 44 -12.77 1.65 1.81
C MET A 44 -11.48 2.33 2.29
N GLY A 45 -11.04 2.04 3.51
CA GLY A 45 -9.80 2.57 4.06
C GLY A 45 -8.58 2.10 3.28
N GLN A 46 -8.52 0.81 2.94
CA GLN A 46 -7.44 0.25 2.14
C GLN A 46 -7.37 0.88 0.74
N TYR A 47 -8.51 0.99 0.04
CA TYR A 47 -8.54 1.67 -1.26
C TYR A 47 -8.12 3.14 -1.17
N LEU A 48 -8.58 3.84 -0.13
CA LEU A 48 -8.26 5.26 0.07
C LEU A 48 -6.76 5.44 0.36
N GLY A 49 -6.22 4.67 1.31
CA GLY A 49 -4.81 4.71 1.68
C GLY A 49 -3.93 4.37 0.50
N PHE A 50 -4.20 3.25 -0.16
CA PHE A 50 -3.44 2.81 -1.33
C PHE A 50 -3.52 3.80 -2.50
N SER A 51 -4.70 4.37 -2.79
CA SER A 51 -4.84 5.39 -3.82
C SER A 51 -4.02 6.64 -3.51
N THR A 52 -3.90 7.01 -2.23
CA THR A 52 -3.04 8.13 -1.80
C THR A 52 -1.58 7.85 -2.12
N LEU A 53 -1.08 6.64 -1.85
CA LEU A 53 0.29 6.22 -2.19
C LEU A 53 0.52 6.22 -3.71
N VAL A 54 -0.44 5.73 -4.50
CA VAL A 54 -0.37 5.78 -5.96
C VAL A 54 -0.31 7.23 -6.46
N VAL A 55 -1.16 8.12 -5.93
CA VAL A 55 -1.15 9.54 -6.30
C VAL A 55 0.18 10.20 -5.93
N ALA A 56 0.71 9.92 -4.73
CA ALA A 56 2.04 10.41 -4.34
C ALA A 56 3.13 9.92 -5.31
N SER A 57 3.05 8.67 -5.74
CA SER A 57 4.01 8.06 -6.68
C SER A 57 3.92 8.63 -8.11
N LEU A 58 2.79 9.27 -8.48
CA LEU A 58 2.66 9.96 -9.76
C LEU A 58 3.64 11.14 -9.92
N ALA A 59 4.17 11.66 -8.82
CA ALA A 59 5.27 12.63 -8.87
C ALA A 59 6.47 12.06 -9.65
N GLY A 60 6.72 10.74 -9.56
CA GLY A 60 7.73 10.04 -10.37
C GLY A 60 7.43 10.12 -11.87
N PHE A 61 6.19 9.88 -12.28
CA PHE A 61 5.78 9.99 -13.69
C PHE A 61 5.97 11.42 -14.22
N LEU A 62 5.55 12.43 -13.45
CA LEU A 62 5.73 13.82 -13.82
C LEU A 62 7.23 14.20 -13.91
N GLY A 63 8.05 13.70 -12.97
CA GLY A 63 9.49 13.83 -13.02
C GLY A 63 10.09 13.17 -14.25
N GLY A 64 9.61 12.00 -14.65
CA GLY A 64 10.06 11.28 -15.83
C GLY A 64 9.77 11.97 -17.17
N LEU A 65 8.77 12.86 -17.20
CA LEU A 65 8.50 13.69 -18.38
C LEU A 65 9.49 14.85 -18.56
N VAL A 66 10.14 15.27 -17.49
CA VAL A 66 11.04 16.44 -17.46
C VAL A 66 12.51 16.01 -17.40
N LEU A 67 12.80 14.94 -16.67
CA LEU A 67 14.16 14.47 -16.41
C LEU A 67 14.64 13.51 -17.52
N PRO A 68 15.89 13.64 -18.00
CA PRO A 68 16.50 12.66 -18.89
C PRO A 68 16.54 11.28 -18.23
N SER A 69 16.37 10.23 -19.03
CA SER A 69 16.25 8.82 -18.55
C SER A 69 17.39 8.34 -17.65
N HIS A 70 18.61 8.88 -17.83
CA HIS A 70 19.77 8.51 -17.00
C HIS A 70 19.68 9.04 -15.57
N TRP A 71 18.93 10.12 -15.32
CA TRP A 71 18.68 10.65 -13.96
C TRP A 71 17.58 9.86 -13.23
N ILE A 72 16.64 9.27 -13.99
CA ILE A 72 15.56 8.47 -13.42
C ILE A 72 16.13 7.21 -12.74
N GLY A 73 17.21 6.64 -13.29
CA GLY A 73 17.90 5.51 -12.66
C GLY A 73 18.43 5.79 -11.26
N LEU A 74 18.78 7.06 -10.98
CA LEU A 74 19.22 7.47 -9.64
C LEU A 74 18.09 7.41 -8.59
N LEU A 75 16.83 7.51 -8.99
CA LEU A 75 15.69 7.33 -8.07
C LEU A 75 15.66 5.93 -7.47
N GLY A 76 16.22 4.92 -8.16
CA GLY A 76 16.37 3.57 -7.65
C GLY A 76 17.37 3.44 -6.48
N PHE A 77 18.26 4.42 -6.27
CA PHE A 77 19.14 4.44 -5.10
C PHE A 77 18.41 4.79 -3.81
N ALA A 78 17.27 5.49 -3.88
CA ALA A 78 16.52 5.86 -2.70
C ALA A 78 16.06 4.64 -1.90
N PRO A 79 15.35 3.63 -2.48
CA PRO A 79 14.97 2.42 -1.75
C PRO A 79 16.19 1.59 -1.29
N ILE A 80 17.29 1.61 -2.04
CA ILE A 80 18.53 0.93 -1.65
C ILE A 80 19.12 1.61 -0.41
N ALA A 81 19.18 2.92 -0.39
CA ALA A 81 19.71 3.67 0.75
C ALA A 81 18.85 3.47 2.01
N VAL A 82 17.52 3.49 1.86
CA VAL A 82 16.58 3.19 2.97
C VAL A 82 16.79 1.78 3.48
N GLY A 83 16.81 0.76 2.61
CA GLY A 83 17.03 -0.62 3.02
C GLY A 83 18.40 -0.86 3.66
N LEU A 84 19.44 -0.18 3.18
CA LEU A 84 20.77 -0.29 3.78
C LEU A 84 20.82 0.42 5.15
N ASN A 85 20.15 1.56 5.29
CA ASN A 85 20.05 2.26 6.57
C ASN A 85 19.33 1.40 7.61
N SER A 86 18.20 0.77 7.24
CA SER A 86 17.45 -0.17 8.09
C SER A 86 18.31 -1.36 8.53
N LEU A 87 19.14 -1.90 7.63
CA LEU A 87 20.05 -3.00 7.96
C LEU A 87 21.19 -2.58 8.90
N LEU A 88 21.68 -1.34 8.76
CA LEU A 88 22.79 -0.83 9.57
C LEU A 88 22.34 -0.29 10.93
N ASN A 89 21.11 0.16 11.03
CA ASN A 89 20.50 0.75 12.23
C ASN A 89 19.17 0.06 12.57
N PRO A 90 19.19 -1.22 12.98
CA PRO A 90 17.96 -1.96 13.28
C PRO A 90 17.14 -1.37 14.44
N ASP A 91 17.75 -0.53 15.27
CA ASP A 91 17.07 0.15 16.39
C ASP A 91 16.31 1.43 15.98
N SER A 92 16.53 1.93 14.75
CA SER A 92 15.80 3.10 14.22
C SER A 92 14.47 2.75 13.52
N ASP A 93 14.16 1.46 13.36
CA ASP A 93 12.89 0.98 12.83
C ASP A 93 11.80 0.82 13.92
N SER A 94 11.90 1.56 15.02
CA SER A 94 10.83 1.61 16.01
C SER A 94 9.57 2.20 15.35
N PRO A 95 8.39 1.57 15.54
CA PRO A 95 7.13 2.06 14.97
C PRO A 95 6.78 3.50 15.38
N GLU A 96 7.50 4.05 16.35
CA GLU A 96 7.31 5.40 16.88
C GLU A 96 7.95 6.48 16.00
N GLU A 97 9.09 6.21 15.33
CA GLU A 97 9.76 7.20 14.47
C GLU A 97 9.07 7.36 13.10
N MET A 98 8.40 6.32 12.59
CA MET A 98 7.58 6.42 11.39
C MET A 98 6.30 7.26 11.59
N GLN A 99 5.92 7.54 12.83
CA GLN A 99 4.79 8.41 13.18
C GLN A 99 5.16 9.90 13.20
N GLU A 100 6.43 10.26 13.36
CA GLU A 100 6.83 11.67 13.45
C GLU A 100 6.98 12.37 12.08
N GLU A 101 7.31 11.65 11.01
CA GLU A 101 7.43 12.29 9.68
C GLU A 101 6.09 12.47 8.95
N THR A 102 5.05 11.77 9.37
CA THR A 102 3.73 12.00 8.83
C THR A 102 2.86 12.63 9.91
N ASP A 103 2.91 13.95 10.04
CA ASP A 103 1.97 14.74 10.87
C ASP A 103 0.54 14.57 10.33
N LEU A 104 -0.01 13.36 10.53
CA LEU A 104 -1.39 12.96 10.21
C LEU A 104 -2.40 13.62 11.17
N SER A 105 -1.94 14.44 12.12
CA SER A 105 -2.80 15.21 13.02
C SER A 105 -3.50 16.38 12.32
N LYS A 106 -3.07 16.76 11.09
CA LYS A 106 -3.86 17.67 10.25
C LYS A 106 -4.92 16.88 9.52
N PRO A 107 -6.22 17.07 9.86
CA PRO A 107 -7.28 16.35 9.17
C PRO A 107 -7.25 16.74 7.69
N PHE A 108 -6.99 15.76 6.82
CA PHE A 108 -7.22 15.94 5.39
C PHE A 108 -8.65 16.46 5.21
N PRO A 109 -8.90 17.40 4.30
CA PRO A 109 -10.23 17.99 4.11
C PRO A 109 -11.34 16.95 3.90
N PHE A 110 -11.00 15.75 3.43
CA PHE A 110 -11.91 14.61 3.28
C PHE A 110 -12.16 13.81 4.59
N ALA A 111 -11.35 13.98 5.63
CA ALA A 111 -11.54 13.27 6.91
C ALA A 111 -12.90 13.58 7.56
N ARG A 112 -13.50 14.72 7.22
CA ARG A 112 -14.81 15.16 7.72
C ARG A 112 -15.98 14.36 7.13
N PHE A 113 -15.78 13.69 5.99
CA PHE A 113 -16.81 12.89 5.29
C PHE A 113 -16.64 11.39 5.50
N LEU A 114 -15.52 10.94 6.08
CA LEU A 114 -15.20 9.54 6.30
C LEU A 114 -15.50 9.15 7.74
N SER A 115 -15.97 7.90 7.93
CA SER A 115 -16.10 7.39 9.29
C SER A 115 -14.70 7.32 9.94
N PRO A 116 -14.58 7.56 11.28
CA PRO A 116 -13.31 7.49 11.98
C PRO A 116 -12.58 6.15 11.73
N HIS A 117 -13.32 5.06 11.63
CA HIS A 117 -12.78 3.74 11.34
C HIS A 117 -12.15 3.62 9.94
N THR A 118 -12.79 4.22 8.92
CA THR A 118 -12.23 4.23 7.55
C THR A 118 -10.96 5.06 7.49
N PHE A 119 -10.95 6.19 8.18
CA PHE A 119 -9.77 7.06 8.28
C PHE A 119 -8.62 6.34 8.99
N SER A 120 -8.88 5.65 10.11
CA SER A 120 -7.87 4.88 10.82
C SER A 120 -7.24 3.81 9.93
N VAL A 121 -8.05 3.04 9.18
CA VAL A 121 -7.53 2.03 8.25
C VAL A 121 -6.70 2.69 7.14
N ALA A 122 -7.17 3.80 6.56
CA ALA A 122 -6.42 4.50 5.52
C ALA A 122 -5.06 5.00 6.04
N SER A 123 -5.02 5.53 7.27
CA SER A 123 -3.78 5.97 7.91
C SER A 123 -2.80 4.81 8.12
N ILE A 124 -3.29 3.66 8.59
CA ILE A 124 -2.45 2.45 8.74
C ILE A 124 -1.91 2.01 7.37
N THR A 125 -2.74 2.00 6.33
CA THR A 125 -2.32 1.65 4.97
C THR A 125 -1.27 2.61 4.42
N ILE A 126 -1.42 3.92 4.66
CA ILE A 126 -0.43 4.92 4.22
C ILE A 126 0.88 4.75 4.98
N ALA A 127 0.82 4.58 6.30
CA ALA A 127 2.00 4.39 7.11
C ALA A 127 2.78 3.13 6.70
N ASN A 128 2.07 1.99 6.55
CA ASN A 128 2.68 0.72 6.15
C ASN A 128 3.22 0.74 4.71
N GLY A 129 2.53 1.41 3.79
CA GLY A 129 2.90 1.43 2.37
C GLY A 129 3.72 2.67 1.95
N SER A 130 4.22 3.47 2.88
CA SER A 130 4.97 4.69 2.56
C SER A 130 6.28 4.40 1.80
N ASP A 131 6.95 3.30 2.10
CA ASP A 131 8.14 2.80 1.41
C ASP A 131 7.84 2.34 -0.03
N ASN A 132 6.64 1.88 -0.31
CA ASN A 132 6.20 1.48 -1.67
C ASN A 132 6.31 2.65 -2.67
N VAL A 133 6.13 3.89 -2.20
CA VAL A 133 6.30 5.10 -3.02
C VAL A 133 7.70 5.15 -3.63
N SER A 134 8.73 4.75 -2.88
CA SER A 134 10.11 4.69 -3.35
C SER A 134 10.33 3.72 -4.51
N ILE A 135 9.49 2.68 -4.60
CA ILE A 135 9.53 1.68 -5.68
C ILE A 135 8.62 2.10 -6.84
N TYR A 136 7.43 2.64 -6.53
CA TYR A 136 6.47 3.05 -7.56
C TYR A 136 6.91 4.31 -8.31
N MET A 137 7.59 5.25 -7.66
CA MET A 137 8.11 6.46 -8.31
C MET A 137 8.99 6.15 -9.54
N PRO A 138 10.09 5.38 -9.44
CA PRO A 138 10.91 5.06 -10.60
C PRO A 138 10.18 4.16 -11.61
N LEU A 139 9.27 3.29 -11.16
CA LEU A 139 8.44 2.49 -12.04
C LEU A 139 7.55 3.38 -12.92
N PHE A 140 6.87 4.37 -12.33
CA PHE A 140 6.00 5.29 -13.05
C PHE A 140 6.79 6.26 -13.93
N ALA A 141 7.96 6.73 -13.46
CA ALA A 141 8.86 7.59 -14.23
C ALA A 141 9.33 6.97 -15.55
N ASN A 142 9.49 5.65 -15.59
CA ASN A 142 9.91 4.90 -16.77
C ASN A 142 8.73 4.36 -17.61
N SER A 143 7.49 4.65 -17.23
CA SER A 143 6.30 4.13 -17.90
C SER A 143 5.73 5.13 -18.91
N ALA A 144 5.34 4.66 -20.09
CA ALA A 144 4.47 5.42 -20.97
C ALA A 144 3.06 5.51 -20.36
N LEU A 145 2.29 6.54 -20.71
CA LEU A 145 0.96 6.79 -20.14
C LEU A 145 0.03 5.56 -20.23
N GLU A 146 0.04 4.85 -21.35
CA GLU A 146 -0.76 3.63 -21.54
C GLU A 146 -0.35 2.53 -20.54
N SER A 147 0.96 2.32 -20.37
CA SER A 147 1.50 1.34 -19.43
C SER A 147 1.22 1.72 -17.97
N LEU A 148 1.33 3.00 -17.64
CA LEU A 148 1.01 3.55 -16.32
C LEU A 148 -0.44 3.28 -15.95
N LEU A 149 -1.38 3.59 -16.85
CA LEU A 149 -2.81 3.33 -16.63
C LEU A 149 -3.10 1.83 -16.44
N ALA A 150 -2.42 0.98 -17.21
CA ALA A 150 -2.54 -0.47 -17.05
C ALA A 150 -2.01 -0.94 -15.68
N ILE A 151 -0.85 -0.44 -15.24
CA ILE A 151 -0.25 -0.76 -13.93
C ILE A 151 -1.19 -0.31 -12.80
N ILE A 152 -1.71 0.91 -12.85
CA ILE A 152 -2.66 1.42 -11.85
C ILE A 152 -3.92 0.56 -11.80
N GLY A 153 -4.47 0.18 -12.96
CA GLY A 153 -5.62 -0.72 -13.05
C GLY A 153 -5.35 -2.09 -12.42
N VAL A 154 -4.17 -2.66 -12.65
CA VAL A 154 -3.70 -3.90 -12.01
C VAL A 154 -3.60 -3.71 -10.50
N PHE A 155 -2.98 -2.64 -10.03
CA PHE A 155 -2.82 -2.33 -8.62
C PHE A 155 -4.17 -2.28 -7.90
N LEU A 156 -5.12 -1.49 -8.40
CA LEU A 156 -6.45 -1.37 -7.80
C LEU A 156 -7.22 -2.69 -7.81
N SER A 157 -7.05 -3.51 -8.86
CA SER A 157 -7.64 -4.85 -8.92
C SER A 157 -7.04 -5.78 -7.86
N LEU A 158 -5.73 -5.73 -7.67
CA LEU A 158 -5.03 -6.55 -6.69
C LEU A 158 -5.33 -6.14 -5.25
N VAL A 159 -5.53 -4.85 -4.96
CA VAL A 159 -6.05 -4.39 -3.64
C VAL A 159 -7.36 -5.11 -3.31
N GLY A 160 -8.30 -5.21 -4.27
CA GLY A 160 -9.54 -5.97 -4.08
C GLY A 160 -9.31 -7.46 -3.83
N VAL A 161 -8.39 -8.07 -4.57
CA VAL A 161 -8.00 -9.48 -4.38
C VAL A 161 -7.39 -9.69 -2.99
N TRP A 162 -6.50 -8.81 -2.54
CA TRP A 162 -5.90 -8.85 -1.19
C TRP A 162 -6.96 -8.73 -0.10
N CYS A 163 -7.86 -7.75 -0.21
CA CYS A 163 -8.99 -7.59 0.73
C CYS A 163 -9.87 -8.86 0.79
N TYR A 164 -10.14 -9.48 -0.36
CA TYR A 164 -10.94 -10.71 -0.40
C TYR A 164 -10.19 -11.90 0.20
N ALA A 165 -8.92 -12.08 -0.14
CA ALA A 165 -8.09 -13.18 0.37
C ALA A 165 -7.94 -13.12 1.89
N THR A 166 -7.61 -11.94 2.42
CA THR A 166 -7.44 -11.71 3.87
C THR A 166 -8.75 -11.83 4.64
N TYR A 167 -9.87 -11.38 4.06
CA TYR A 167 -11.19 -11.62 4.62
C TYR A 167 -11.50 -13.11 4.76
N LYS A 168 -11.22 -13.91 3.72
CA LYS A 168 -11.39 -15.36 3.76
C LYS A 168 -10.49 -16.00 4.82
N LEU A 169 -9.23 -15.59 4.87
CA LEU A 169 -8.27 -16.10 5.85
C LEU A 169 -8.72 -15.83 7.28
N ALA A 170 -9.11 -14.58 7.59
CA ALA A 170 -9.61 -14.19 8.90
C ALA A 170 -10.89 -14.94 9.30
N SER A 171 -11.78 -15.21 8.35
CA SER A 171 -13.02 -15.96 8.61
C SER A 171 -12.77 -17.43 8.94
N HIS A 172 -11.77 -18.06 8.32
CA HIS A 172 -11.38 -19.44 8.62
C HIS A 172 -10.76 -19.56 10.01
N THR A 173 -9.94 -18.63 10.41
CA THR A 173 -9.31 -18.62 11.74
C THR A 173 -10.34 -18.52 12.86
N LYS A 174 -11.36 -17.66 12.71
CA LYS A 174 -12.47 -17.56 13.69
C LYS A 174 -13.27 -18.86 13.80
N SER A 175 -13.59 -19.49 12.69
CA SER A 175 -14.36 -20.75 12.69
C SER A 175 -13.60 -21.94 13.31
N GLY A 176 -12.26 -21.91 13.31
CA GLY A 176 -11.43 -22.93 13.96
C GLY A 176 -11.40 -22.79 15.49
N TYR A 177 -11.39 -21.55 15.98
CA TYR A 177 -11.38 -21.28 17.42
C TYR A 177 -12.68 -21.64 18.11
N ASP A 178 -13.82 -21.40 17.46
CA ASP A 178 -15.16 -21.73 18.01
C ASP A 178 -15.48 -23.24 18.04
N ARG A 179 -14.65 -24.08 17.41
CA ARG A 179 -14.85 -25.55 17.37
C ARG A 179 -14.10 -26.31 18.45
N HIS A 180 -13.24 -25.65 19.22
CA HIS A 180 -12.58 -26.21 20.41
C HIS A 180 -12.98 -25.42 21.65
N PRO A 181 -14.16 -25.71 22.27
CA PRO A 181 -14.39 -25.31 23.63
C PRO A 181 -13.37 -26.08 24.47
N THR A 182 -12.53 -25.37 25.16
CA THR A 182 -11.68 -25.95 26.22
C THR A 182 -12.60 -26.43 27.32
N ASP A 183 -12.74 -27.76 27.43
CA ASP A 183 -13.25 -28.43 28.61
C ASP A 183 -12.35 -28.14 29.81
#